data_654ac8dca1b0f52186de7e174bc7fcda
#
_entry.id   654ac8dca1b0f52186de7e174bc7fcda
#
_cell.length_a   1.000
_cell.length_b   1.000
_cell.length_c   1.000
_cell.angle_alpha   90.00
_cell.angle_beta   90.00
_cell.angle_gamma   90.00
#
_symmetry.space_group_name_H-M   'P 1'
#
loop_
_entity.id
_entity.type
_entity.pdbx_description
1 polymer ?
#
loop_
_entity_poly.entity_id
_entity_poly.type
_entity_poly.pdbx_seq_one_letter_code
_entity_poly.pdbx_strand_id
1 'polypeptide(L)'
;LAPKLLEYNADEREKIYDDFKRELRQFDHMGHGPLDIALWDWAGKKLNCSIAVLLGSYRKYLKAYASTYHGDRNGGLDSKEAFSDFAEECFDMGYKAFKIHGWHEGDAKEEAENVLHVAKKVGDKMTLMLDPACQLKTFADALYVGKACDEANFFWLEDPYRDSGVSAFSHKRLREMLKTPILQTEHIRGLETKCDFLIAGGTDFLRSDPEYDMGITGAMKISHLGEAFGIDVEVHA
;
A
#
# COMPACT_ATOMS: atom_id res chain seq x y z
N LEU A 1 -1.91 17.81 20.18
CA LEU A 1 -1.56 16.49 20.72
C LEU A 1 -0.43 16.56 21.75
N ALA A 2 0.74 17.19 21.45
CA ALA A 2 1.91 17.14 22.31
C ALA A 2 1.67 17.55 23.79
N PRO A 3 0.96 18.64 24.13
CA PRO A 3 0.69 18.96 25.53
C PRO A 3 -0.09 17.85 26.25
N LYS A 4 -1.08 17.27 25.58
CA LYS A 4 -1.90 16.19 26.14
C LYS A 4 -1.10 14.91 26.35
N LEU A 5 -0.17 14.60 25.44
CA LEU A 5 0.68 13.41 25.58
C LEU A 5 1.50 13.41 26.86
N LEU A 6 1.90 14.58 27.35
CA LEU A 6 2.68 14.72 28.58
C LEU A 6 1.92 14.27 29.84
N GLU A 7 0.62 14.06 29.76
CA GLU A 7 -0.23 13.56 30.83
C GLU A 7 -0.27 12.02 30.91
N TYR A 8 0.31 11.34 29.89
CA TYR A 8 0.27 9.88 29.79
C TYR A 8 1.60 9.24 30.20
N ASN A 9 1.49 7.99 30.69
CA ASN A 9 2.66 7.13 30.76
C ASN A 9 2.91 6.53 29.36
N ALA A 10 4.13 6.71 28.84
CA ALA A 10 4.54 6.23 27.52
C ALA A 10 4.44 4.70 27.33
N ASP A 11 4.34 3.93 28.42
CA ASP A 11 4.09 2.48 28.37
C ASP A 11 2.63 2.13 28.02
N GLU A 12 1.69 3.07 28.17
CA GLU A 12 0.26 2.86 27.96
C GLU A 12 -0.15 3.10 26.49
N ARG A 13 0.60 2.55 25.52
CA ARG A 13 0.42 2.80 24.06
C ARG A 13 -1.02 2.52 23.59
N GLU A 14 -1.64 1.45 24.03
CA GLU A 14 -3.03 1.13 23.66
C GLU A 14 -4.04 2.18 24.15
N LYS A 15 -3.85 2.69 25.35
CA LYS A 15 -4.69 3.77 25.90
C LYS A 15 -4.47 5.08 25.13
N ILE A 16 -3.21 5.41 24.84
CA ILE A 16 -2.87 6.59 24.02
C ILE A 16 -3.49 6.45 22.63
N TYR A 17 -3.40 5.27 22.02
CA TYR A 17 -4.02 4.97 20.73
C TYR A 17 -5.54 5.23 20.77
N ASP A 18 -6.26 4.70 21.75
CA ASP A 18 -7.72 4.84 21.83
C ASP A 18 -8.15 6.28 22.09
N ASP A 19 -7.52 6.94 23.05
CA ASP A 19 -7.84 8.33 23.39
C ASP A 19 -7.54 9.29 22.22
N PHE A 20 -6.41 9.12 21.53
CA PHE A 20 -6.04 9.99 20.40
C PHE A 20 -6.82 9.68 19.13
N LYS A 21 -7.23 8.44 18.94
CA LYS A 21 -8.19 8.09 17.90
C LYS A 21 -9.48 8.90 18.04
N ARG A 22 -10.01 9.00 19.25
CA ARG A 22 -11.19 9.81 19.55
C ARG A 22 -10.94 11.31 19.35
N GLU A 23 -9.83 11.84 19.84
CA GLU A 23 -9.49 13.25 19.72
C GLU A 23 -9.30 13.70 18.27
N LEU A 24 -8.71 12.83 17.44
CA LEU A 24 -8.37 13.12 16.04
C LEU A 24 -9.46 12.74 15.03
N ARG A 25 -10.61 12.25 15.47
CA ARG A 25 -11.69 11.79 14.59
C ARG A 25 -12.14 12.80 13.51
N GLN A 26 -11.99 14.10 13.77
CA GLN A 26 -12.33 15.16 12.83
C GLN A 26 -11.20 15.49 11.85
N PHE A 27 -10.03 14.92 12.06
CA PHE A 27 -8.83 15.15 11.27
C PHE A 27 -8.32 13.87 10.60
N ASP A 28 -9.20 12.89 10.46
CA ASP A 28 -8.90 11.60 9.87
C ASP A 28 -7.66 10.92 10.49
N HIS A 29 -7.50 11.09 11.79
CA HIS A 29 -6.42 10.55 12.63
C HIS A 29 -4.99 11.04 12.25
N MET A 30 -4.88 12.08 11.41
CA MET A 30 -3.60 12.63 10.97
C MET A 30 -2.72 13.07 12.15
N GLY A 31 -1.43 12.74 12.06
CA GLY A 31 -0.42 13.08 13.06
C GLY A 31 -0.32 12.12 14.25
N HIS A 32 -1.17 11.08 14.33
CA HIS A 32 -1.05 10.05 15.34
C HIS A 32 0.09 9.07 15.02
N GLY A 33 0.24 8.69 13.75
CA GLY A 33 1.23 7.71 13.30
C GLY A 33 2.65 7.99 13.80
N PRO A 34 3.23 9.16 13.48
CA PRO A 34 4.57 9.52 13.94
C PRO A 34 4.72 9.52 15.47
N LEU A 35 3.65 9.87 16.20
CA LEU A 35 3.65 9.86 17.65
C LEU A 35 3.75 8.43 18.20
N ASP A 36 2.92 7.53 17.70
CA ASP A 36 2.93 6.13 18.13
C ASP A 36 4.26 5.44 17.76
N ILE A 37 4.80 5.72 16.58
CA ILE A 37 6.13 5.24 16.17
C ILE A 37 7.21 5.69 17.16
N ALA A 38 7.19 6.94 17.61
CA ALA A 38 8.12 7.45 18.60
C ALA A 38 7.96 6.77 19.97
N LEU A 39 6.73 6.42 20.38
CA LEU A 39 6.47 5.67 21.61
C LEU A 39 6.99 4.21 21.53
N TRP A 40 6.89 3.58 20.36
CA TRP A 40 7.49 2.27 20.13
C TRP A 40 9.02 2.31 20.12
N ASP A 41 9.62 3.32 19.47
CA ASP A 41 11.06 3.53 19.48
C ASP A 41 11.58 3.76 20.92
N TRP A 42 10.89 4.62 21.69
CA TRP A 42 11.21 4.83 23.10
C TRP A 42 11.14 3.52 23.91
N ALA A 43 10.10 2.69 23.70
CA ALA A 43 9.96 1.41 24.40
C ALA A 43 11.09 0.43 24.05
N GLY A 44 11.47 0.33 22.77
CA GLY A 44 12.61 -0.46 22.32
C GLY A 44 13.92 -0.03 23.00
N LYS A 45 14.17 1.27 23.04
CA LYS A 45 15.35 1.85 23.71
C LYS A 45 15.33 1.60 25.22
N LYS A 46 14.20 1.79 25.89
CA LYS A 46 14.02 1.54 27.32
C LYS A 46 14.29 0.07 27.68
N LEU A 47 13.84 -0.86 26.86
CA LEU A 47 13.98 -2.30 27.10
C LEU A 47 15.25 -2.90 26.46
N ASN A 48 16.05 -2.07 25.78
CA ASN A 48 17.25 -2.45 25.04
C ASN A 48 17.01 -3.62 24.06
N CYS A 49 15.92 -3.56 23.32
CA CYS A 49 15.59 -4.53 22.28
C CYS A 49 14.95 -3.87 21.07
N SER A 50 14.96 -4.56 19.92
CA SER A 50 14.29 -4.06 18.73
C SER A 50 12.78 -4.10 18.86
N ILE A 51 12.08 -3.23 18.12
CA ILE A 51 10.62 -3.24 18.03
C ILE A 51 10.14 -4.60 17.52
N ALA A 52 10.85 -5.23 16.58
CA ALA A 52 10.54 -6.58 16.11
C ALA A 52 10.48 -7.61 17.25
N VAL A 53 11.38 -7.52 18.25
CA VAL A 53 11.35 -8.38 19.44
C VAL A 53 10.12 -8.08 20.29
N LEU A 54 9.77 -6.80 20.48
CA LEU A 54 8.56 -6.40 21.21
C LEU A 54 7.27 -6.92 20.55
N LEU A 55 7.28 -7.05 19.22
CA LEU A 55 6.18 -7.59 18.42
C LEU A 55 6.20 -9.11 18.28
N GLY A 56 7.14 -9.83 18.92
CA GLY A 56 7.21 -11.29 18.93
C GLY A 56 8.14 -11.91 17.89
N SER A 57 8.83 -11.14 17.04
CA SER A 57 9.91 -11.60 16.14
C SER A 57 9.58 -12.84 15.29
N TYR A 58 8.39 -12.93 14.73
CA TYR A 58 7.98 -14.10 13.94
C TYR A 58 8.86 -14.30 12.68
N ARG A 59 9.20 -13.19 11.99
CA ARG A 59 10.03 -13.22 10.77
C ARG A 59 11.33 -12.43 10.97
N LYS A 60 12.43 -12.97 10.46
CA LYS A 60 13.73 -12.27 10.41
C LYS A 60 13.93 -11.50 9.11
N TYR A 61 13.33 -11.96 8.05
CA TYR A 61 13.45 -11.39 6.70
C TYR A 61 12.06 -11.26 6.10
N LEU A 62 11.84 -10.14 5.45
CA LEU A 62 10.65 -9.87 4.64
C LEU A 62 11.07 -9.78 3.18
N LYS A 63 10.20 -10.23 2.28
CA LYS A 63 10.36 -9.99 0.85
C LYS A 63 10.13 -8.50 0.58
N ALA A 64 10.95 -7.94 -0.29
CA ALA A 64 10.79 -6.58 -0.78
C ALA A 64 10.70 -6.59 -2.29
N TYR A 65 9.97 -5.66 -2.85
CA TYR A 65 9.96 -5.38 -4.27
C TYR A 65 10.63 -4.02 -4.54
N ALA A 66 11.21 -3.88 -5.72
CA ALA A 66 11.60 -2.58 -6.21
C ALA A 66 10.34 -1.83 -6.67
N SER A 67 10.20 -0.57 -6.27
CA SER A 67 9.10 0.29 -6.69
C SER A 67 9.67 1.51 -7.40
N THR A 68 9.09 1.87 -8.53
CA THR A 68 9.43 3.13 -9.16
C THR A 68 8.78 4.29 -8.39
N TYR A 69 9.34 5.48 -8.56
CA TYR A 69 8.58 6.71 -8.39
C TYR A 69 7.69 6.92 -9.62
N HIS A 70 6.86 7.95 -9.63
CA HIS A 70 6.11 8.31 -10.83
C HIS A 70 7.04 8.56 -12.01
N GLY A 71 6.59 8.21 -13.21
CA GLY A 71 7.32 8.51 -14.43
C GLY A 71 7.52 10.03 -14.59
N ASP A 72 8.70 10.41 -15.06
CA ASP A 72 9.07 11.80 -15.31
C ASP A 72 9.39 12.00 -16.79
N ARG A 73 8.56 12.79 -17.48
CA ARG A 73 8.73 13.09 -18.89
C ARG A 73 9.99 13.91 -19.22
N ASN A 74 10.60 14.52 -18.21
CA ASN A 74 11.80 15.37 -18.39
C ASN A 74 13.10 14.64 -18.03
N GLY A 75 13.03 13.40 -17.57
CA GLY A 75 14.20 12.61 -17.20
C GLY A 75 13.80 11.32 -16.48
N GLY A 76 14.65 10.34 -16.43
CA GLY A 76 14.42 9.11 -15.74
C GLY A 76 13.43 8.18 -16.44
N LEU A 77 12.22 8.02 -15.92
CA LEU A 77 11.20 7.10 -16.45
C LEU A 77 10.22 7.82 -17.38
N ASP A 78 10.67 8.23 -18.55
CA ASP A 78 9.92 9.04 -19.51
C ASP A 78 9.15 8.22 -20.56
N SER A 79 9.42 6.94 -20.64
CA SER A 79 8.87 6.03 -21.65
C SER A 79 8.73 4.60 -21.12
N LYS A 80 7.93 3.77 -21.80
CA LYS A 80 7.78 2.34 -21.47
C LYS A 80 9.10 1.58 -21.62
N GLU A 81 9.96 2.02 -22.52
CA GLU A 81 11.33 1.49 -22.69
C GLU A 81 12.16 1.78 -21.44
N ALA A 82 12.15 3.01 -20.93
CA ALA A 82 12.85 3.39 -19.71
C ALA A 82 12.36 2.61 -18.48
N PHE A 83 11.04 2.42 -18.33
CA PHE A 83 10.50 1.56 -17.27
C PHE A 83 10.98 0.12 -17.38
N SER A 84 10.98 -0.45 -18.58
CA SER A 84 11.40 -1.83 -18.78
C SER A 84 12.91 -2.03 -18.56
N ASP A 85 13.74 -1.06 -18.96
CA ASP A 85 15.18 -1.08 -18.73
C ASP A 85 15.49 -0.98 -17.25
N PHE A 86 14.81 -0.09 -16.54
CA PHE A 86 14.97 0.02 -15.09
C PHE A 86 14.48 -1.22 -14.33
N ALA A 87 13.42 -1.87 -14.80
CA ALA A 87 12.98 -3.14 -14.22
C ALA A 87 14.07 -4.24 -14.39
N GLU A 88 14.75 -4.29 -15.53
CA GLU A 88 15.88 -5.21 -15.75
C GLU A 88 17.07 -4.87 -14.84
N GLU A 89 17.40 -3.60 -14.66
CA GLU A 89 18.41 -3.16 -13.69
C GLU A 89 18.07 -3.60 -12.26
N CYS A 90 16.82 -3.45 -11.85
CA CYS A 90 16.36 -3.92 -10.55
C CYS A 90 16.48 -5.46 -10.41
N PHE A 91 16.20 -6.22 -11.48
CA PHE A 91 16.43 -7.65 -11.48
C PHE A 91 17.91 -8.00 -11.29
N ASP A 92 18.80 -7.30 -11.98
CA ASP A 92 20.26 -7.50 -11.87
C ASP A 92 20.81 -7.11 -10.48
N MET A 93 20.18 -6.13 -9.81
CA MET A 93 20.44 -5.81 -8.42
C MET A 93 19.95 -6.89 -7.43
N GLY A 94 19.19 -7.88 -7.91
CA GLY A 94 18.74 -9.04 -7.13
C GLY A 94 17.26 -8.99 -6.67
N TYR A 95 16.50 -7.95 -7.01
CA TYR A 95 15.06 -7.90 -6.72
C TYR A 95 14.31 -8.96 -7.54
N LYS A 96 13.31 -9.58 -6.92
CA LYS A 96 12.47 -10.62 -7.53
C LYS A 96 11.06 -10.15 -7.84
N ALA A 97 10.76 -8.91 -7.51
CA ALA A 97 9.48 -8.29 -7.79
C ALA A 97 9.67 -6.80 -8.09
N PHE A 98 8.81 -6.26 -8.95
CA PHE A 98 8.88 -4.88 -9.42
C PHE A 98 7.49 -4.28 -9.50
N LYS A 99 7.30 -3.07 -8.95
CA LYS A 99 6.06 -2.31 -9.01
C LYS A 99 6.25 -1.07 -9.88
N ILE A 100 5.40 -0.92 -10.87
CA ILE A 100 5.32 0.25 -11.72
C ILE A 100 4.42 1.27 -11.00
N HIS A 101 4.93 2.50 -10.80
CA HIS A 101 4.09 3.69 -10.66
C HIS A 101 4.02 4.38 -12.00
N GLY A 102 2.81 4.54 -12.54
CA GLY A 102 2.63 5.13 -13.85
C GLY A 102 2.87 6.65 -13.90
N TRP A 103 2.45 7.27 -14.96
CA TRP A 103 2.55 8.73 -15.11
C TRP A 103 1.33 9.43 -14.51
N HIS A 104 1.50 10.70 -14.12
CA HIS A 104 0.45 11.50 -13.49
C HIS A 104 -0.74 11.87 -14.40
N GLU A 105 -0.63 11.64 -15.70
CA GLU A 105 -1.66 11.98 -16.67
C GLU A 105 -2.88 11.06 -16.62
N GLY A 106 -2.69 9.81 -16.18
CA GLY A 106 -3.75 8.80 -16.16
C GLY A 106 -4.27 8.43 -17.54
N ASP A 107 -3.39 8.41 -18.56
CA ASP A 107 -3.73 7.90 -19.88
C ASP A 107 -3.77 6.37 -19.86
N ALA A 108 -4.98 5.83 -19.91
CA ALA A 108 -5.20 4.39 -19.78
C ALA A 108 -4.53 3.56 -20.87
N LYS A 109 -4.40 4.11 -22.11
CA LYS A 109 -3.76 3.40 -23.21
C LYS A 109 -2.26 3.31 -22.97
N GLU A 110 -1.64 4.41 -22.60
CA GLU A 110 -0.21 4.47 -22.32
C GLU A 110 0.17 3.60 -21.11
N GLU A 111 -0.64 3.63 -20.04
CA GLU A 111 -0.44 2.76 -18.87
C GLU A 111 -0.52 1.27 -19.26
N ALA A 112 -1.51 0.89 -20.07
CA ALA A 112 -1.64 -0.48 -20.55
C ALA A 112 -0.46 -0.91 -21.44
N GLU A 113 0.01 -0.02 -22.34
CA GLU A 113 1.19 -0.28 -23.16
C GLU A 113 2.45 -0.47 -22.31
N ASN A 114 2.61 0.33 -21.24
CA ASN A 114 3.72 0.21 -20.30
C ASN A 114 3.69 -1.14 -19.57
N VAL A 115 2.54 -1.53 -19.05
CA VAL A 115 2.32 -2.85 -18.42
C VAL A 115 2.78 -3.99 -19.31
N LEU A 116 2.29 -4.02 -20.55
CA LEU A 116 2.63 -5.09 -21.52
C LEU A 116 4.10 -5.05 -21.92
N HIS A 117 4.69 -3.86 -22.05
CA HIS A 117 6.08 -3.70 -22.45
C HIS A 117 7.06 -4.18 -21.35
N VAL A 118 6.83 -3.79 -20.10
CA VAL A 118 7.62 -4.23 -18.95
C VAL A 118 7.47 -5.75 -18.77
N ALA A 119 6.25 -6.29 -18.85
CA ALA A 119 6.01 -7.71 -18.73
C ALA A 119 6.74 -8.52 -19.81
N LYS A 120 6.79 -8.03 -21.04
CA LYS A 120 7.53 -8.69 -22.13
C LYS A 120 9.04 -8.82 -21.84
N LYS A 121 9.62 -7.86 -21.11
CA LYS A 121 11.06 -7.82 -20.82
C LYS A 121 11.44 -8.65 -19.59
N VAL A 122 10.66 -8.58 -18.51
CA VAL A 122 11.04 -9.17 -17.22
C VAL A 122 9.95 -10.05 -16.58
N GLY A 123 8.78 -10.20 -17.20
CA GLY A 123 7.67 -10.92 -16.59
C GLY A 123 7.88 -12.43 -16.36
N ASP A 124 8.84 -13.03 -17.05
CA ASP A 124 9.30 -14.41 -16.82
C ASP A 124 10.30 -14.54 -15.66
N LYS A 125 10.85 -13.43 -15.19
CA LYS A 125 11.92 -13.36 -14.19
C LYS A 125 11.45 -12.74 -12.86
N MET A 126 10.44 -11.87 -12.91
CA MET A 126 9.99 -11.05 -11.78
C MET A 126 8.48 -11.11 -11.59
N THR A 127 8.04 -11.04 -10.34
CA THR A 127 6.64 -10.74 -10.03
C THR A 127 6.38 -9.27 -10.29
N LEU A 128 5.36 -8.96 -11.10
CA LEU A 128 5.05 -7.59 -11.51
C LEU A 128 3.79 -7.07 -10.83
N MET A 129 3.79 -5.81 -10.47
CA MET A 129 2.67 -5.09 -9.86
C MET A 129 2.51 -3.73 -10.53
N LEU A 130 1.28 -3.22 -10.55
CA LEU A 130 0.96 -1.89 -11.06
C LEU A 130 0.24 -1.06 -10.00
N ASP A 131 0.67 0.18 -9.89
CA ASP A 131 0.04 1.21 -9.08
C ASP A 131 -0.12 2.49 -9.92
N PRO A 132 -1.30 2.73 -10.50
CA PRO A 132 -1.57 3.99 -11.22
C PRO A 132 -1.69 5.20 -10.30
N ALA A 133 -1.47 5.03 -9.00
CA ALA A 133 -1.50 6.10 -7.99
C ALA A 133 -2.75 6.98 -8.07
N CYS A 134 -3.91 6.36 -8.14
CA CYS A 134 -5.21 7.04 -8.20
C CYS A 134 -5.38 7.96 -9.43
N GLN A 135 -4.77 7.65 -10.59
CA GLN A 135 -4.84 8.55 -11.74
C GLN A 135 -5.95 8.21 -12.76
N LEU A 136 -6.47 6.97 -12.77
CA LEU A 136 -7.47 6.57 -13.76
C LEU A 136 -8.84 7.18 -13.44
N LYS A 137 -9.43 7.87 -14.42
CA LYS A 137 -10.58 8.75 -14.20
C LYS A 137 -11.91 8.02 -14.19
N THR A 138 -12.01 6.93 -14.95
CA THR A 138 -13.29 6.22 -15.14
C THR A 138 -13.14 4.73 -14.90
N PHE A 139 -14.28 4.06 -14.67
CA PHE A 139 -14.33 2.61 -14.62
C PHE A 139 -13.81 1.96 -15.91
N ALA A 140 -14.11 2.57 -17.07
CA ALA A 140 -13.66 2.05 -18.36
C ALA A 140 -12.12 2.11 -18.48
N ASP A 141 -11.49 3.19 -18.01
CA ASP A 141 -10.04 3.34 -17.99
C ASP A 141 -9.40 2.28 -17.07
N ALA A 142 -9.92 2.14 -15.84
CA ALA A 142 -9.42 1.17 -14.88
C ALA A 142 -9.58 -0.28 -15.37
N LEU A 143 -10.72 -0.58 -16.00
CA LEU A 143 -10.94 -1.89 -16.61
C LEU A 143 -9.98 -2.14 -17.77
N TYR A 144 -9.74 -1.14 -18.62
CA TYR A 144 -8.83 -1.25 -19.76
C TYR A 144 -7.41 -1.57 -19.31
N VAL A 145 -6.90 -0.82 -18.34
CA VAL A 145 -5.57 -1.06 -17.75
C VAL A 145 -5.52 -2.40 -17.01
N GLY A 146 -6.56 -2.72 -16.23
CA GLY A 146 -6.66 -3.99 -15.53
C GLY A 146 -6.68 -5.21 -16.47
N LYS A 147 -7.25 -5.06 -17.69
CA LYS A 147 -7.19 -6.14 -18.69
C LYS A 147 -5.77 -6.34 -19.25
N ALA A 148 -4.96 -5.30 -19.35
CA ALA A 148 -3.54 -5.45 -19.67
C ALA A 148 -2.78 -6.17 -18.52
N CYS A 149 -3.12 -5.87 -17.27
CA CYS A 149 -2.60 -6.60 -16.12
C CYS A 149 -3.01 -8.08 -16.14
N ASP A 150 -4.27 -8.40 -16.51
CA ASP A 150 -4.76 -9.77 -16.69
C ASP A 150 -3.94 -10.53 -17.75
N GLU A 151 -3.68 -9.89 -18.90
CA GLU A 151 -2.90 -10.45 -20.01
C GLU A 151 -1.45 -10.70 -19.62
N ALA A 152 -0.87 -9.75 -18.89
CA ALA A 152 0.52 -9.80 -18.43
C ALA A 152 0.73 -10.57 -17.12
N ASN A 153 -0.33 -11.13 -16.52
CA ASN A 153 -0.30 -11.88 -15.28
C ASN A 153 0.33 -11.12 -14.12
N PHE A 154 -0.08 -9.87 -13.93
CA PHE A 154 0.35 -9.04 -12.81
C PHE A 154 -0.17 -9.58 -11.47
N PHE A 155 0.60 -9.41 -10.41
CA PHE A 155 0.29 -9.92 -9.08
C PHE A 155 -0.81 -9.10 -8.41
N TRP A 156 -0.80 -7.78 -8.57
CA TRP A 156 -1.91 -6.89 -8.22
C TRP A 156 -2.00 -5.65 -9.10
N LEU A 157 -3.18 -5.04 -9.08
CA LEU A 157 -3.47 -3.67 -9.49
C LEU A 157 -3.85 -2.87 -8.25
N GLU A 158 -3.05 -1.83 -7.92
CA GLU A 158 -3.19 -1.00 -6.73
C GLU A 158 -3.78 0.36 -7.09
N ASP A 159 -4.61 0.90 -6.23
CA ASP A 159 -5.14 2.28 -6.27
C ASP A 159 -5.50 2.81 -7.66
N PRO A 160 -6.35 2.11 -8.45
CA PRO A 160 -6.60 2.49 -9.84
C PRO A 160 -7.34 3.82 -10.00
N TYR A 161 -8.28 4.14 -9.10
CA TYR A 161 -9.24 5.22 -9.34
C TYR A 161 -8.83 6.56 -8.73
N ARG A 162 -9.17 7.64 -9.46
CA ARG A 162 -8.95 9.03 -9.06
C ARG A 162 -9.77 9.48 -7.83
N ASP A 163 -10.67 8.67 -7.34
CA ASP A 163 -11.39 8.90 -6.08
C ASP A 163 -10.55 8.66 -4.82
N SER A 164 -9.26 8.45 -4.98
CA SER A 164 -8.33 8.09 -3.90
C SER A 164 -8.64 6.74 -3.24
N GLY A 165 -9.19 5.81 -4.00
CA GLY A 165 -9.40 4.44 -3.54
C GLY A 165 -10.52 4.24 -2.51
N VAL A 166 -11.41 5.22 -2.32
CA VAL A 166 -12.40 5.19 -1.23
C VAL A 166 -13.72 4.51 -1.59
N SER A 167 -14.01 4.28 -2.88
CA SER A 167 -15.27 3.67 -3.32
C SER A 167 -15.20 2.14 -3.34
N ALA A 168 -15.63 1.48 -2.27
CA ALA A 168 -15.73 0.02 -2.23
C ALA A 168 -16.60 -0.55 -3.37
N PHE A 169 -17.67 0.14 -3.76
CA PHE A 169 -18.53 -0.30 -4.86
C PHE A 169 -17.80 -0.37 -6.21
N SER A 170 -17.05 0.66 -6.56
CA SER A 170 -16.32 0.69 -7.83
C SER A 170 -15.22 -0.38 -7.90
N HIS A 171 -14.49 -0.57 -6.80
CA HIS A 171 -13.44 -1.58 -6.70
C HIS A 171 -14.01 -3.01 -6.72
N LYS A 172 -15.11 -3.26 -6.00
CA LYS A 172 -15.82 -4.54 -6.08
C LYS A 172 -16.19 -4.90 -7.50
N ARG A 173 -16.79 -3.94 -8.24
CA ARG A 173 -17.16 -4.15 -9.64
C ARG A 173 -15.93 -4.44 -10.53
N LEU A 174 -14.80 -3.79 -10.26
CA LEU A 174 -13.56 -4.03 -10.98
C LEU A 174 -13.02 -5.44 -10.69
N ARG A 175 -12.99 -5.85 -9.44
CA ARG A 175 -12.60 -7.20 -9.00
C ARG A 175 -13.43 -8.30 -9.66
N GLU A 176 -14.73 -8.10 -9.81
CA GLU A 176 -15.61 -9.06 -10.45
C GLU A 176 -15.31 -9.26 -11.97
N MET A 177 -14.60 -8.32 -12.59
CA MET A 177 -14.30 -8.31 -14.02
C MET A 177 -12.83 -8.60 -14.36
N LEU A 178 -11.95 -8.57 -13.39
CA LEU A 178 -10.51 -8.83 -13.55
C LEU A 178 -10.13 -10.18 -12.93
N LYS A 179 -9.04 -10.75 -13.45
CA LYS A 179 -8.34 -11.88 -12.81
C LYS A 179 -7.25 -11.38 -11.86
N THR A 180 -6.65 -10.26 -12.22
CA THR A 180 -5.61 -9.60 -11.42
C THR A 180 -6.23 -9.10 -10.11
N PRO A 181 -5.70 -9.51 -8.95
CA PRO A 181 -6.17 -9.06 -7.66
C PRO A 181 -6.04 -7.54 -7.50
N ILE A 182 -6.92 -6.96 -6.69
CA ILE A 182 -6.90 -5.53 -6.35
C ILE A 182 -6.30 -5.35 -4.97
N LEU A 183 -5.27 -4.51 -4.87
CA LEU A 183 -4.73 -4.02 -3.60
C LEU A 183 -5.28 -2.63 -3.33
N GLN A 184 -5.92 -2.47 -2.17
CA GLN A 184 -6.55 -1.21 -1.77
C GLN A 184 -6.35 -0.94 -0.29
N THR A 185 -6.83 0.20 0.14
CA THR A 185 -6.92 0.70 1.50
C THR A 185 -5.74 1.55 1.98
N GLU A 186 -4.81 1.96 1.11
CA GLU A 186 -3.79 2.93 1.49
C GLU A 186 -4.43 4.25 1.96
N HIS A 187 -5.36 4.78 1.18
CA HIS A 187 -6.01 6.06 1.44
C HIS A 187 -7.25 5.96 2.34
N ILE A 188 -7.62 4.75 2.77
CA ILE A 188 -8.69 4.50 3.74
C ILE A 188 -8.08 4.34 5.13
N ARG A 189 -8.41 5.21 6.06
CA ARG A 189 -7.79 5.27 7.38
C ARG A 189 -8.63 4.60 8.44
N GLY A 190 -7.93 3.97 9.38
CA GLY A 190 -8.55 3.35 10.54
C GLY A 190 -9.03 1.93 10.32
N LEU A 191 -8.97 1.18 11.39
CA LEU A 191 -9.26 -0.26 11.40
C LEU A 191 -10.68 -0.58 10.92
N GLU A 192 -11.68 0.14 11.43
CA GLU A 192 -13.09 -0.11 11.14
C GLU A 192 -13.41 0.14 9.68
N THR A 193 -12.91 1.25 9.13
CA THR A 193 -13.16 1.63 7.74
C THR A 193 -12.53 0.63 6.77
N LYS A 194 -11.32 0.14 7.08
CA LYS A 194 -10.67 -0.92 6.29
C LYS A 194 -11.42 -2.25 6.40
N CYS A 195 -11.95 -2.57 7.59
CA CYS A 195 -12.79 -3.74 7.79
C CYS A 195 -14.08 -3.66 6.94
N ASP A 196 -14.76 -2.51 6.97
CA ASP A 196 -15.98 -2.30 6.17
C ASP A 196 -15.70 -2.38 4.67
N PHE A 197 -14.58 -1.82 4.22
CA PHE A 197 -14.16 -1.89 2.82
C PHE A 197 -13.90 -3.33 2.36
N LEU A 198 -13.25 -4.11 3.21
CA LEU A 198 -12.98 -5.53 2.97
C LEU A 198 -14.29 -6.35 2.92
N ILE A 199 -15.20 -6.15 3.90
CA ILE A 199 -16.51 -6.81 3.94
C ILE A 199 -17.36 -6.45 2.72
N ALA A 200 -17.28 -5.19 2.29
CA ALA A 200 -17.96 -4.73 1.07
C ALA A 200 -17.40 -5.38 -0.22
N GLY A 201 -16.26 -6.06 -0.14
CA GLY A 201 -15.62 -6.74 -1.26
C GLY A 201 -14.79 -5.80 -2.14
N GLY A 202 -14.30 -4.69 -1.60
CA GLY A 202 -13.54 -3.68 -2.33
C GLY A 202 -12.08 -4.03 -2.60
N THR A 203 -11.52 -5.05 -1.93
CA THR A 203 -10.10 -5.39 -2.03
C THR A 203 -9.83 -6.88 -1.90
N ASP A 204 -8.70 -7.36 -2.42
CA ASP A 204 -8.18 -8.72 -2.22
C ASP A 204 -7.07 -8.76 -1.18
N PHE A 205 -6.34 -7.65 -1.00
CA PHE A 205 -5.31 -7.45 0.01
C PHE A 205 -5.60 -6.18 0.79
N LEU A 206 -5.09 -6.07 2.00
CA LEU A 206 -5.10 -4.80 2.74
C LEU A 206 -3.76 -4.09 2.56
N ARG A 207 -3.81 -2.79 2.37
CA ARG A 207 -2.65 -1.92 2.52
C ARG A 207 -2.66 -1.33 3.93
N SER A 208 -1.52 -1.38 4.60
CA SER A 208 -1.30 -0.71 5.89
C SER A 208 -0.09 0.20 5.82
N ASP A 209 -0.23 1.38 6.36
CA ASP A 209 0.84 2.37 6.49
C ASP A 209 0.90 2.89 7.93
N PRO A 210 2.02 2.70 8.65
CA PRO A 210 2.13 3.18 10.03
C PRO A 210 1.93 4.68 10.19
N GLU A 211 2.20 5.50 9.17
CA GLU A 211 1.93 6.92 9.23
C GLU A 211 0.43 7.22 9.17
N TYR A 212 -0.29 6.51 8.30
CA TYR A 212 -1.72 6.74 8.06
C TYR A 212 -2.63 5.96 9.01
N ASP A 213 -2.19 4.79 9.46
CA ASP A 213 -2.99 3.87 10.28
C ASP A 213 -2.73 4.02 11.79
N MET A 214 -2.34 5.21 12.23
CA MET A 214 -2.10 5.51 13.63
C MET A 214 -0.93 4.71 14.25
N GLY A 215 0.17 4.59 13.51
CA GLY A 215 1.42 4.03 13.96
C GLY A 215 1.52 2.51 13.89
N ILE A 216 2.51 1.99 14.57
CA ILE A 216 2.77 0.54 14.67
C ILE A 216 1.61 -0.15 15.39
N THR A 217 1.03 0.48 16.41
CA THR A 217 -0.13 -0.04 17.13
C THR A 217 -1.32 -0.26 16.18
N GLY A 218 -1.62 0.70 15.32
CA GLY A 218 -2.69 0.58 14.34
C GLY A 218 -2.37 -0.43 13.23
N ALA A 219 -1.15 -0.42 12.69
CA ALA A 219 -0.71 -1.36 11.68
C ALA A 219 -0.79 -2.82 12.17
N MET A 220 -0.48 -3.09 13.44
CA MET A 220 -0.65 -4.41 14.03
C MET A 220 -2.12 -4.84 14.11
N LYS A 221 -3.03 -3.91 14.42
CA LYS A 221 -4.48 -4.22 14.43
C LYS A 221 -4.98 -4.57 13.01
N ILE A 222 -4.49 -3.88 11.98
CA ILE A 222 -4.83 -4.18 10.58
C ILE A 222 -4.21 -5.53 10.17
N SER A 223 -3.00 -5.84 10.62
CA SER A 223 -2.38 -7.14 10.37
C SER A 223 -3.20 -8.29 10.96
N HIS A 224 -3.72 -8.13 12.19
CA HIS A 224 -4.62 -9.11 12.81
C HIS A 224 -5.98 -9.19 12.09
N LEU A 225 -6.47 -8.07 11.53
CA LEU A 225 -7.67 -8.09 10.67
C LEU A 225 -7.41 -8.95 9.42
N GLY A 226 -6.30 -8.74 8.73
CA GLY A 226 -5.91 -9.56 7.58
C GLY A 226 -5.79 -11.04 7.94
N GLU A 227 -5.14 -11.36 9.05
CA GLU A 227 -5.02 -12.72 9.58
C GLU A 227 -6.40 -13.36 9.80
N ALA A 228 -7.34 -12.63 10.42
CA ALA A 228 -8.68 -13.12 10.71
C ALA A 228 -9.49 -13.43 9.44
N PHE A 229 -9.24 -12.69 8.34
CA PHE A 229 -9.88 -12.91 7.04
C PHE A 229 -9.09 -13.84 6.11
N GLY A 230 -7.89 -14.26 6.50
CA GLY A 230 -7.01 -15.12 5.69
C GLY A 230 -6.47 -14.42 4.45
N ILE A 231 -6.23 -13.11 4.51
CA ILE A 231 -5.66 -12.30 3.43
C ILE A 231 -4.34 -11.66 3.84
N ASP A 232 -3.51 -11.37 2.85
CA ASP A 232 -2.24 -10.68 3.09
C ASP A 232 -2.44 -9.18 3.36
N VAL A 233 -1.52 -8.64 4.16
CA VAL A 233 -1.41 -7.20 4.43
C VAL A 233 -0.08 -6.72 3.90
N GLU A 234 -0.14 -5.82 2.95
CA GLU A 234 1.04 -5.20 2.34
C GLU A 234 1.36 -3.90 3.06
N VAL A 235 2.58 -3.79 3.61
CA VAL A 235 2.98 -2.60 4.36
C VAL A 235 3.55 -1.57 3.40
N HIS A 236 3.01 -0.36 3.47
CA HIS A 236 3.54 0.83 2.80
C HIS A 236 4.48 1.58 3.75
N ALA A 237 5.59 2.12 3.23
CA ALA A 237 6.57 2.93 3.96
C ALA A 237 7.30 3.88 3.04
#